data_fe37dcf0fdf9d0614122bc26ffd76ff8
#
_entry.id   fe37dcf0fdf9d0614122bc26ffd76ff8
#
_cell.length_a   1.000
_cell.length_b   1.000
_cell.length_c   1.000
_cell.angle_alpha   90.00
_cell.angle_beta   90.00
_cell.angle_gamma   90.00
#
_symmetry.space_group_name_H-M   'P 1'
#
loop_
_entity.id
_entity.type
_entity.pdbx_description
1 polymer ?
#
loop_
_entity_poly.entity_id
_entity_poly.type
_entity_poly.pdbx_seq_one_letter_code
_entity_poly.pdbx_strand_id
1 'polypeptide(L)'
;MIIKRDYYLQQLISSKSNNLIKIVTGIRRSGKSFLLFNLFHNHLIETGVSEDHIIEIALDDRLNKNLRDPDVILQHIHERIVDDKLYYIILDEVQMIDEFTDVLNSLLHIRNADVYVSGSNSKFLSKDVVTEFR
;
A
#
# COMPACT_ATOMS: atom_id res chain seq x y z
N MET A 1 2.07 2.10 -22.71
CA MET A 1 1.84 2.75 -21.41
C MET A 1 0.57 2.22 -20.77
N ILE A 2 -0.56 2.41 -21.44
CA ILE A 2 -1.84 1.97 -20.90
C ILE A 2 -1.85 0.46 -20.72
N ILE A 3 -1.29 -0.27 -21.64
CA ILE A 3 -1.24 -1.74 -21.56
C ILE A 3 -0.47 -2.19 -20.33
N LYS A 4 0.65 -1.53 -20.01
CA LYS A 4 1.42 -1.86 -18.82
C LYS A 4 0.62 -1.60 -17.55
N ARG A 5 -0.09 -0.47 -17.51
CA ARG A 5 -0.91 -0.16 -16.34
C ARG A 5 -2.01 -1.19 -16.13
N ASP A 6 -2.65 -1.63 -17.22
CA ASP A 6 -3.68 -2.65 -17.14
C ASP A 6 -3.11 -3.96 -16.63
N TYR A 7 -1.92 -4.32 -17.08
CA TYR A 7 -1.26 -5.53 -16.61
C TYR A 7 -0.99 -5.48 -15.11
N TYR A 8 -0.40 -4.39 -14.64
CA TYR A 8 -0.10 -4.25 -13.23
C TYR A 8 -1.36 -4.16 -12.39
N LEU A 9 -2.37 -3.49 -12.89
CA LEU A 9 -3.64 -3.43 -12.18
C LEU A 9 -4.24 -4.83 -12.02
N GLN A 10 -4.19 -5.64 -13.07
CA GLN A 10 -4.71 -7.00 -12.98
C GLN A 10 -3.92 -7.83 -11.98
N GLN A 11 -2.61 -7.62 -11.89
CA GLN A 11 -1.82 -8.32 -10.89
C GLN A 11 -2.21 -7.93 -9.48
N LEU A 12 -2.47 -6.64 -9.24
CA LEU A 12 -2.94 -6.20 -7.93
C LEU A 12 -4.29 -6.82 -7.60
N ILE A 13 -5.19 -6.82 -8.56
CA ILE A 13 -6.52 -7.37 -8.38
C ILE A 13 -6.46 -8.85 -8.04
N SER A 14 -5.66 -9.61 -8.77
CA SER A 14 -5.57 -11.05 -8.55
C SER A 14 -4.82 -11.39 -7.27
N SER A 15 -4.10 -10.43 -6.68
CA SER A 15 -3.37 -10.64 -5.43
C SER A 15 -4.14 -10.17 -4.20
N LYS A 16 -5.36 -9.70 -4.38
CA LYS A 16 -6.14 -9.20 -3.24
C LYS A 16 -6.32 -10.28 -2.18
N SER A 17 -6.17 -9.89 -0.95
CA SER A 17 -6.45 -10.73 0.22
C SER A 17 -5.66 -12.02 0.26
N ASN A 18 -4.43 -12.01 -0.26
CA ASN A 18 -3.59 -13.19 -0.23
C ASN A 18 -2.67 -13.24 1.00
N ASN A 19 -2.89 -12.35 1.98
CA ASN A 19 -2.12 -12.27 3.23
C ASN A 19 -0.66 -11.88 3.05
N LEU A 20 -0.33 -11.32 1.89
CA LEU A 20 1.03 -10.87 1.59
C LEU A 20 0.99 -9.38 1.34
N ILE A 21 2.14 -8.74 1.54
CA ILE A 21 2.27 -7.33 1.19
C ILE A 21 2.56 -7.24 -0.30
N LYS A 22 1.71 -6.51 -1.03
CA LYS A 22 1.90 -6.31 -2.46
C LYS A 22 2.73 -5.06 -2.67
N ILE A 23 3.82 -5.18 -3.42
CA ILE A 23 4.74 -4.07 -3.65
C ILE A 23 4.81 -3.73 -5.12
N VAL A 24 4.64 -2.46 -5.41
CA VAL A 24 4.84 -1.91 -6.74
C VAL A 24 6.15 -1.15 -6.71
N THR A 25 7.13 -1.60 -7.50
CA THR A 25 8.42 -0.94 -7.58
C THR A 25 8.63 -0.40 -8.97
N GLY A 26 9.64 0.44 -9.10
CA GLY A 26 9.98 1.01 -10.38
C GLY A 26 10.56 2.40 -10.20
N ILE A 27 10.86 3.03 -11.33
CA ILE A 27 11.41 4.37 -11.35
C ILE A 27 10.32 5.36 -10.94
N ARG A 28 10.70 6.37 -10.18
CA ARG A 28 9.78 7.47 -9.88
C ARG A 28 9.22 8.00 -11.21
N ARG A 29 7.97 8.42 -11.17
CA ARG A 29 7.24 8.91 -12.34
C ARG A 29 6.88 7.81 -13.32
N SER A 30 6.97 6.56 -12.90
CA SER A 30 6.57 5.44 -13.75
C SER A 30 5.07 5.14 -13.65
N GLY A 31 4.33 5.94 -12.90
CA GLY A 31 2.90 5.74 -12.75
C GLY A 31 2.49 4.91 -11.56
N LYS A 32 3.41 4.62 -10.63
CA LYS A 32 3.09 3.82 -9.45
C LYS A 32 2.00 4.44 -8.60
N SER A 33 2.12 5.75 -8.34
CA SER A 33 1.11 6.45 -7.53
C SER A 33 -0.24 6.45 -8.21
N PHE A 34 -0.25 6.70 -9.52
CA PHE A 34 -1.48 6.67 -10.28
C PHE A 34 -2.12 5.28 -10.26
N LEU A 35 -1.30 4.24 -10.40
CA LEU A 35 -1.78 2.87 -10.35
C LEU A 35 -2.48 2.59 -9.02
N LEU A 36 -1.83 2.95 -7.91
CA LEU A 36 -2.36 2.66 -6.59
C LEU A 36 -3.51 3.56 -6.19
N PHE A 37 -3.34 4.86 -6.34
CA PHE A 37 -4.30 5.83 -5.80
C PHE A 37 -5.47 6.13 -6.74
N ASN A 38 -5.34 5.80 -8.01
CA ASN A 38 -6.41 6.05 -8.97
C ASN A 38 -6.98 4.74 -9.51
N LEU A 39 -6.17 3.95 -10.19
CA LEU A 39 -6.70 2.77 -10.86
C LEU A 39 -7.17 1.71 -9.87
N PHE A 40 -6.34 1.37 -8.90
CA PHE A 40 -6.69 0.36 -7.92
C PHE A 40 -7.78 0.86 -6.98
N HIS A 41 -7.67 2.10 -6.54
CA HIS A 41 -8.71 2.72 -5.72
C HIS A 41 -10.08 2.64 -6.40
N ASN A 42 -10.14 3.04 -7.67
CA ASN A 42 -11.40 3.01 -8.41
C ASN A 42 -11.93 1.59 -8.54
N HIS A 43 -11.04 0.63 -8.74
CA HIS A 43 -11.45 -0.77 -8.80
C HIS A 43 -12.10 -1.19 -7.49
N LEU A 44 -11.51 -0.82 -6.36
CA LEU A 44 -12.07 -1.18 -5.05
C LEU A 44 -13.46 -0.57 -4.88
N ILE A 45 -13.62 0.70 -5.23
CA ILE A 45 -14.92 1.35 -5.13
C ILE A 45 -15.95 0.65 -6.01
N GLU A 46 -15.57 0.31 -7.24
CA GLU A 46 -16.47 -0.35 -8.18
C GLU A 46 -16.90 -1.73 -7.70
N THR A 47 -16.08 -2.39 -6.90
CA THR A 47 -16.41 -3.71 -6.37
C THR A 47 -17.13 -3.64 -5.02
N GLY A 48 -17.49 -2.44 -4.57
CA GLY A 48 -18.31 -2.28 -3.39
C GLY A 48 -17.58 -1.94 -2.10
N VAL A 49 -16.28 -1.63 -2.17
CA VAL A 49 -15.52 -1.24 -0.98
C VAL A 49 -15.85 0.21 -0.66
N SER A 50 -16.17 0.48 0.60
CA SER A 50 -16.45 1.83 1.07
C SER A 50 -15.15 2.63 1.18
N GLU A 51 -15.22 3.94 0.92
CA GLU A 51 -14.07 4.83 1.11
C GLU A 51 -13.51 4.73 2.53
N ASP A 52 -14.37 4.50 3.51
CA ASP A 52 -13.94 4.38 4.90
C ASP A 52 -13.04 3.19 5.15
N HIS A 53 -13.04 2.23 4.26
CA HIS A 53 -12.24 1.01 4.38
C HIS A 53 -11.00 1.04 3.50
N ILE A 54 -10.67 2.21 2.95
CA ILE A 54 -9.46 2.40 2.16
C ILE A 54 -8.60 3.45 2.86
N ILE A 55 -7.43 3.05 3.33
CA ILE A 55 -6.50 3.94 4.04
C ILE A 55 -5.35 4.21 3.10
N GLU A 56 -5.27 5.43 2.57
CA GLU A 56 -4.26 5.82 1.59
C GLU A 56 -3.35 6.88 2.17
N ILE A 57 -2.03 6.64 2.10
CA ILE A 57 -1.06 7.59 2.63
C ILE A 57 0.08 7.73 1.63
N ALA A 58 0.31 8.96 1.18
CA ALA A 58 1.44 9.30 0.32
C ALA A 58 2.58 9.78 1.22
N LEU A 59 3.56 8.92 1.45
CA LEU A 59 4.62 9.21 2.42
C LEU A 59 5.61 10.26 1.94
N ASP A 60 5.69 10.52 0.64
CA ASP A 60 6.55 11.58 0.11
C ASP A 60 5.88 12.94 0.12
N ASP A 61 4.61 13.02 0.48
CA ASP A 61 3.91 14.28 0.66
C ASP A 61 4.35 14.89 1.99
N ARG A 62 4.81 16.13 1.94
CA ARG A 62 5.32 16.80 3.14
C ARG A 62 4.24 16.93 4.20
N LEU A 63 2.98 17.00 3.81
CA LEU A 63 1.89 17.07 4.78
C LEU A 63 1.81 15.82 5.65
N ASN A 64 2.37 14.71 5.17
CA ASN A 64 2.36 13.45 5.90
C ASN A 64 3.70 13.17 6.59
N LYS A 65 4.51 14.20 6.79
CA LYS A 65 5.83 14.02 7.40
C LYS A 65 5.76 13.30 8.74
N ASN A 66 4.75 13.59 9.54
CA ASN A 66 4.60 12.95 10.84
C ASN A 66 4.39 11.44 10.72
N LEU A 67 3.83 11.00 9.61
CA LEU A 67 3.54 9.59 9.40
C LEU A 67 4.77 8.80 8.97
N ARG A 68 5.92 9.46 8.83
CA ARG A 68 7.18 8.76 8.59
C ARG A 68 7.75 8.16 9.87
N ASP A 69 7.19 8.52 11.02
CA ASP A 69 7.56 7.92 12.30
C ASP A 69 6.82 6.59 12.45
N PRO A 70 7.53 5.49 12.75
CA PRO A 70 6.89 4.16 12.81
C PRO A 70 5.73 4.08 13.79
N ASP A 71 5.91 4.65 14.98
CA ASP A 71 4.86 4.55 15.99
C ASP A 71 3.64 5.41 15.62
N VAL A 72 3.90 6.56 15.03
CA VAL A 72 2.82 7.47 14.65
C VAL A 72 1.97 6.86 13.53
N ILE A 73 2.61 6.29 12.51
CA ILE A 73 1.85 5.72 11.41
C ILE A 73 1.06 4.48 11.85
N LEU A 74 1.65 3.65 12.70
CA LEU A 74 0.93 2.47 13.19
C LEU A 74 -0.28 2.87 14.02
N GLN A 75 -0.12 3.89 14.87
CA GLN A 75 -1.24 4.40 15.65
C GLN A 75 -2.33 4.97 14.74
N HIS A 76 -1.92 5.74 13.75
CA HIS A 76 -2.86 6.34 12.80
C HIS A 76 -3.68 5.27 12.08
N ILE A 77 -3.03 4.22 11.62
CA ILE A 77 -3.71 3.15 10.91
C ILE A 77 -4.65 2.39 11.84
N HIS A 78 -4.19 2.08 13.04
CA HIS A 78 -5.02 1.36 13.99
C HIS A 78 -6.28 2.15 14.36
N GLU A 79 -6.15 3.46 14.47
CA GLU A 79 -7.32 4.30 14.80
C GLU A 79 -8.34 4.34 13.67
N ARG A 80 -7.90 4.08 12.45
CA ARG A 80 -8.80 4.07 11.30
C ARG A 80 -9.53 2.75 11.11
N ILE A 81 -9.05 1.68 11.73
CA ILE A 81 -9.67 0.38 11.65
C ILE A 81 -10.65 0.26 12.82
N VAL A 82 -11.92 0.51 12.54
CA VAL A 82 -12.92 0.65 13.59
C VAL A 82 -13.94 -0.50 13.63
N ASP A 83 -13.86 -1.42 12.68
CA ASP A 83 -14.75 -2.58 12.66
C ASP A 83 -13.96 -3.79 12.18
N ASP A 84 -14.62 -4.93 11.99
CA ASP A 84 -13.96 -6.16 11.59
C ASP A 84 -14.04 -6.44 10.09
N LYS A 85 -14.49 -5.47 9.31
CA LYS A 85 -14.50 -5.60 7.86
C LYS A 85 -13.09 -5.43 7.31
N LEU A 86 -12.89 -5.84 6.07
CA LEU A 86 -11.58 -5.77 5.45
C LEU A 86 -11.22 -4.33 5.10
N TYR A 87 -10.03 -3.92 5.51
CA TYR A 87 -9.47 -2.61 5.18
C TYR A 87 -8.34 -2.79 4.18
N TYR A 88 -8.28 -1.88 3.22
CA TYR A 88 -7.20 -1.84 2.23
C TYR A 88 -6.27 -0.70 2.60
N ILE A 89 -5.01 -1.04 2.89
CA ILE A 89 -4.00 -0.07 3.31
C ILE A 89 -3.07 0.15 2.13
N ILE A 90 -2.99 1.37 1.64
CA ILE A 90 -2.23 1.71 0.45
C ILE A 90 -1.22 2.80 0.81
N LEU A 91 0.07 2.44 0.80
CA LEU A 91 1.15 3.34 1.22
C LEU A 91 2.08 3.61 0.05
N ASP A 92 2.18 4.87 -0.37
CA ASP A 92 3.04 5.26 -1.48
C ASP A 92 4.39 5.72 -0.95
N GLU A 93 5.48 5.29 -1.61
CA GLU A 93 6.86 5.60 -1.24
C GLU A 93 7.15 5.18 0.20
N VAL A 94 6.90 3.94 0.50
CA VAL A 94 6.91 3.41 1.87
C VAL A 94 8.31 3.47 2.50
N GLN A 95 9.37 3.52 1.69
CA GLN A 95 10.73 3.62 2.22
C GLN A 95 10.99 4.95 2.94
N MET A 96 10.07 5.92 2.78
CA MET A 96 10.18 7.18 3.53
C MET A 96 9.87 6.99 5.03
N ILE A 97 9.26 5.90 5.41
CA ILE A 97 9.00 5.58 6.81
C ILE A 97 10.27 5.08 7.45
N ASP A 98 10.64 5.63 8.61
CA ASP A 98 11.74 5.09 9.37
C ASP A 98 11.41 3.66 9.77
N GLU A 99 12.38 2.75 9.65
CA GLU A 99 12.19 1.34 9.98
C GLU A 99 10.98 0.74 9.25
N PHE A 100 10.85 1.06 7.97
CA PHE A 100 9.66 0.68 7.22
C PHE A 100 9.42 -0.82 7.19
N THR A 101 10.48 -1.63 7.19
CA THR A 101 10.33 -3.09 7.18
C THR A 101 9.61 -3.56 8.45
N ASP A 102 9.96 -2.96 9.58
CA ASP A 102 9.34 -3.29 10.86
C ASP A 102 7.87 -2.87 10.87
N VAL A 103 7.58 -1.72 10.29
CA VAL A 103 6.20 -1.26 10.16
C VAL A 103 5.39 -2.22 9.30
N LEU A 104 5.94 -2.64 8.17
CA LEU A 104 5.24 -3.58 7.29
C LEU A 104 4.98 -4.92 7.98
N ASN A 105 5.94 -5.39 8.76
CA ASN A 105 5.75 -6.61 9.53
C ASN A 105 4.61 -6.46 10.53
N SER A 106 4.53 -5.31 11.18
CA SER A 106 3.43 -5.05 12.11
C SER A 106 2.09 -5.05 11.42
N LEU A 107 2.02 -4.48 10.22
CA LEU A 107 0.77 -4.45 9.47
C LEU A 107 0.30 -5.84 9.08
N LEU A 108 1.22 -6.77 8.87
CA LEU A 108 0.86 -8.16 8.55
C LEU A 108 0.12 -8.85 9.70
N HIS A 109 0.24 -8.34 10.91
CA HIS A 109 -0.45 -8.93 12.05
C HIS A 109 -1.90 -8.47 12.16
N ILE A 110 -2.33 -7.52 11.34
CA ILE A 110 -3.71 -7.06 11.34
C ILE A 110 -4.53 -8.01 10.46
N ARG A 111 -5.42 -8.78 11.06
CA ARG A 111 -6.16 -9.82 10.34
C ARG A 111 -7.05 -9.29 9.23
N ASN A 112 -7.64 -8.15 9.45
CA ASN A 112 -8.58 -7.57 8.50
C ASN A 112 -7.97 -6.41 7.73
N ALA A 113 -6.71 -6.55 7.34
CA ALA A 113 -6.01 -5.55 6.53
C ALA A 113 -5.34 -6.22 5.35
N ASP A 114 -5.45 -5.57 4.20
CA ASP A 114 -4.79 -5.99 2.97
C ASP A 114 -3.88 -4.85 2.56
N VAL A 115 -2.57 -5.12 2.43
CA VAL A 115 -1.57 -4.07 2.37
C VAL A 115 -0.93 -3.99 0.99
N TYR A 116 -0.90 -2.78 0.44
CA TYR A 116 -0.32 -2.46 -0.86
C TYR A 116 0.62 -1.29 -0.69
N VAL A 117 1.84 -1.41 -1.18
CA VAL A 117 2.83 -0.34 -1.02
C VAL A 117 3.56 -0.10 -2.32
N SER A 118 4.14 1.08 -2.45
CA SER A 118 5.07 1.36 -3.51
C SER A 118 6.40 1.78 -2.94
N GLY A 119 7.44 1.63 -3.73
CA GLY A 119 8.75 2.12 -3.39
C GLY A 119 9.59 2.24 -4.64
N SER A 120 10.67 3.00 -4.57
CA SER A 120 11.44 3.34 -5.76
C SER A 120 12.89 2.89 -5.70
N ASN A 121 13.26 2.01 -4.78
CA ASN A 121 14.66 1.60 -4.70
C ASN A 121 14.79 0.15 -4.25
N SER A 122 16.05 -0.28 -4.19
CA SER A 122 16.39 -1.66 -3.89
C SER A 122 16.28 -2.03 -2.41
N LYS A 123 15.76 -1.15 -1.58
CA LYS A 123 15.60 -1.46 -0.16
C LYS A 123 14.56 -2.56 0.10
N PHE A 124 13.82 -2.92 -0.93
CA PHE A 124 12.83 -3.99 -0.81
C PHE A 124 13.47 -5.36 -1.03
N LEU A 125 14.46 -5.67 -0.22
CA LEU A 125 15.10 -6.98 -0.28
C LEU A 125 14.71 -7.86 0.89
N SER A 126 13.81 -7.39 1.74
CA SER A 126 13.35 -8.15 2.88
C SER A 126 12.55 -9.36 2.41
N LYS A 127 12.74 -10.49 3.06
CA LYS A 127 11.97 -11.68 2.75
C LYS A 127 10.51 -11.58 3.17
N ASP A 128 10.15 -10.53 3.86
CA ASP A 128 8.76 -10.28 4.19
C ASP A 128 8.00 -9.66 3.03
N VAL A 129 8.71 -9.31 1.98
CA VAL A 129 8.15 -8.74 0.77
C VAL A 129 8.04 -9.86 -0.25
N VAL A 130 6.84 -10.26 -0.60
CA VAL A 130 6.65 -11.48 -1.36
C VAL A 130 6.05 -11.29 -2.75
N THR A 131 5.48 -10.13 -3.03
CA THR A 131 4.93 -9.84 -4.35
C THR A 131 5.43 -8.49 -4.81
N GLU A 132 6.08 -8.48 -5.96
CA GLU A 132 6.67 -7.28 -6.50
C GLU A 132 6.17 -7.09 -7.93
N PHE A 133 5.64 -5.90 -8.23
CA PHE A 133 5.18 -5.56 -9.56
C PHE A 133 6.05 -4.48 -10.16
N ARG A 134 6.45 -4.65 -11.42
CA ARG A 134 7.29 -3.69 -12.11
C ARG A 134 6.70 -3.27 -13.44
#